data_6568e181b4afcc51f56aa0a83e672d80
#
_entry.id   6568e181b4afcc51f56aa0a83e672d80
#
_cell.length_a   1.000
_cell.length_b   1.000
_cell.length_c   1.000
_cell.angle_alpha   90.00
_cell.angle_beta   90.00
_cell.angle_gamma   90.00
#
_symmetry.space_group_name_H-M   'P 1'
#
loop_
_entity.id
_entity.type
_entity.pdbx_description
1 polymer ?
#
loop_
_entity_poly.entity_id
_entity_poly.type
_entity_poly.pdbx_seq_one_letter_code
_entity_poly.pdbx_strand_id
1 'polypeptide(L)'
;MRHKKAAQRSIGLDLDATVIERWRTEQAGTCELHHVDATAFLKTFAFTGDELVYVDPPYMPETRRRAKVYRCDYTEDDHAHLLNCLVTLPCNVMISGYGSELYNRLLAGWRKVSFPAKTHADVREEVVWMNYEPTSRLHDSRYLGETFRDRQTIQRRQARLRSRIDSMNELERHELLQWMQENYGTAPLCQD
;
A
#
# COMPACT_ATOMS: atom_id res chain seq x y z
N MET A 1 7.05 1.89 10.51
CA MET A 1 5.86 1.01 10.33
C MET A 1 5.19 0.59 11.65
N ARG A 2 5.12 1.46 12.64
CA ARG A 2 4.70 1.11 14.02
C ARG A 2 3.20 0.83 14.21
N HIS A 3 2.36 0.97 13.18
CA HIS A 3 0.90 0.96 13.36
C HIS A 3 0.14 -0.02 12.44
N LYS A 4 0.83 -0.84 11.66
CA LYS A 4 0.21 -1.81 10.74
C LYS A 4 0.51 -3.23 11.18
N LYS A 5 -0.37 -4.16 10.83
CA LYS A 5 -0.01 -5.58 10.88
C LYS A 5 1.23 -5.80 10.03
N ALA A 6 2.22 -6.51 10.57
CA ALA A 6 3.40 -6.88 9.81
C ALA A 6 3.00 -7.83 8.67
N ALA A 7 3.63 -7.69 7.52
CA ALA A 7 3.62 -8.72 6.49
C ALA A 7 4.42 -9.94 6.98
N GLN A 8 4.22 -11.09 6.38
CA GLN A 8 5.03 -12.29 6.68
C GLN A 8 6.51 -12.03 6.37
N ARG A 9 6.77 -11.30 5.29
CA ARG A 9 8.09 -10.89 4.84
C ARG A 9 8.04 -9.45 4.36
N SER A 10 9.04 -8.65 4.72
CA SER A 10 9.19 -7.26 4.25
C SER A 10 10.58 -7.09 3.68
N ILE A 11 10.67 -6.55 2.47
CA ILE A 11 11.92 -6.28 1.77
C ILE A 11 11.98 -4.79 1.45
N GLY A 12 13.10 -4.15 1.78
CA GLY A 12 13.38 -2.76 1.42
C GLY A 12 14.57 -2.69 0.48
N LEU A 13 14.41 -1.94 -0.60
CA LEU A 13 15.43 -1.74 -1.63
C LEU A 13 15.79 -0.26 -1.71
N ASP A 14 17.05 0.06 -1.78
CA ASP A 14 17.52 1.41 -2.08
C ASP A 14 18.87 1.33 -2.80
N LEU A 15 19.12 2.27 -3.72
CA LEU A 15 20.37 2.41 -4.45
C LEU A 15 21.39 3.23 -3.65
N ASP A 16 20.98 3.99 -2.62
CA ASP A 16 21.87 4.73 -1.72
C ASP A 16 22.25 3.89 -0.50
N ALA A 17 23.51 3.47 -0.44
CA ALA A 17 24.07 2.70 0.66
C ALA A 17 23.87 3.40 2.04
N THR A 18 23.90 4.74 2.07
CA THR A 18 23.70 5.51 3.32
C THR A 18 22.27 5.40 3.83
N VAL A 19 21.29 5.31 2.93
CA VAL A 19 19.89 5.08 3.29
C VAL A 19 19.74 3.67 3.89
N ILE A 20 20.31 2.67 3.25
CA ILE A 20 20.28 1.28 3.75
C ILE A 20 20.91 1.16 5.13
N GLU A 21 22.10 1.75 5.37
CA GLU A 21 22.77 1.71 6.68
C GLU A 21 21.95 2.41 7.78
N ARG A 22 21.35 3.55 7.47
CA ARG A 22 20.45 4.25 8.38
C ARG A 22 19.22 3.39 8.72
N TRP A 23 18.58 2.77 7.74
CA TRP A 23 17.43 1.89 7.95
C TRP A 23 17.78 0.64 8.75
N ARG A 24 18.97 0.05 8.55
CA ARG A 24 19.46 -1.08 9.37
C ARG A 24 19.55 -0.69 10.85
N THR A 25 19.99 0.52 11.14
CA THR A 25 20.09 1.02 12.51
C THR A 25 18.72 1.31 13.11
N GLU A 26 17.80 1.92 12.36
CA GLU A 26 16.49 2.36 12.87
C GLU A 26 15.44 1.24 12.89
N GLN A 27 15.55 0.23 12.03
CA GLN A 27 14.55 -0.81 11.78
C GLN A 27 15.09 -2.23 11.98
N ALA A 28 16.08 -2.40 12.87
CA ALA A 28 16.75 -3.67 13.10
C ALA A 28 15.78 -4.86 13.23
N GLY A 29 15.88 -5.82 12.31
CA GLY A 29 15.16 -7.09 12.35
C GLY A 29 13.71 -7.07 11.85
N THR A 30 13.18 -5.94 11.36
CA THR A 30 11.79 -5.85 10.87
C THR A 30 11.66 -5.94 9.34
N CYS A 31 12.76 -5.80 8.61
CA CYS A 31 12.79 -5.74 7.16
C CYS A 31 14.13 -6.26 6.63
N GLU A 32 14.11 -7.04 5.57
CA GLU A 32 15.29 -7.40 4.80
C GLU A 32 15.70 -6.18 3.96
N LEU A 33 16.94 -5.70 4.10
CA LEU A 33 17.40 -4.49 3.42
C LEU A 33 18.51 -4.82 2.43
N HIS A 34 18.29 -4.45 1.17
CA HIS A 34 19.24 -4.69 0.09
C HIS A 34 19.68 -3.37 -0.55
N HIS A 35 21.00 -3.18 -0.64
CA HIS A 35 21.62 -2.12 -1.44
C HIS A 35 21.72 -2.60 -2.89
N VAL A 36 20.68 -2.31 -3.69
CA VAL A 36 20.57 -2.81 -5.06
C VAL A 36 19.61 -1.92 -5.86
N ASP A 37 19.80 -1.89 -7.18
CA ASP A 37 18.82 -1.31 -8.09
C ASP A 37 17.49 -2.08 -8.03
N ALA A 38 16.40 -1.34 -7.79
CA ALA A 38 15.08 -1.94 -7.62
C ALA A 38 14.61 -2.69 -8.88
N THR A 39 14.85 -2.13 -10.07
CA THR A 39 14.45 -2.75 -11.33
C THR A 39 15.21 -4.06 -11.59
N ALA A 40 16.52 -4.07 -11.30
CA ALA A 40 17.33 -5.28 -11.40
C ALA A 40 16.86 -6.37 -10.43
N PHE A 41 16.54 -6.00 -9.17
CA PHE A 41 16.02 -6.92 -8.18
C PHE A 41 14.66 -7.50 -8.60
N LEU A 42 13.71 -6.64 -8.99
CA LEU A 42 12.36 -7.05 -9.36
C LEU A 42 12.32 -8.01 -10.55
N LYS A 43 13.23 -7.85 -11.52
CA LYS A 43 13.34 -8.75 -12.68
C LYS A 43 13.77 -10.18 -12.32
N THR A 44 14.45 -10.36 -11.21
CA THR A 44 14.98 -11.67 -10.76
C THR A 44 14.25 -12.25 -9.56
N PHE A 45 13.36 -11.48 -8.95
CA PHE A 45 12.60 -11.91 -7.79
C PHE A 45 11.56 -12.97 -8.18
N ALA A 46 11.49 -14.04 -7.41
CA ALA A 46 10.51 -15.12 -7.62
C ALA A 46 9.17 -14.74 -7.00
N PHE A 47 8.31 -14.10 -7.79
CA PHE A 47 6.96 -13.73 -7.37
C PHE A 47 6.04 -14.94 -7.26
N THR A 48 5.16 -14.93 -6.23
CA THR A 48 4.10 -15.92 -6.02
C THR A 48 2.71 -15.40 -6.42
N GLY A 49 2.58 -14.06 -6.56
CA GLY A 49 1.31 -13.37 -6.85
C GLY A 49 0.67 -12.71 -5.63
N ASP A 50 1.11 -13.06 -4.43
CA ASP A 50 0.57 -12.52 -3.16
C ASP A 50 1.28 -11.25 -2.67
N GLU A 51 2.34 -10.84 -3.37
CA GLU A 51 3.15 -9.70 -2.97
C GLU A 51 2.45 -8.37 -3.27
N LEU A 52 2.79 -7.38 -2.45
CA LEU A 52 2.55 -5.97 -2.73
C LEU A 52 3.89 -5.26 -2.92
N VAL A 53 4.15 -4.79 -4.11
CA VAL A 53 5.29 -3.91 -4.42
C VAL A 53 4.84 -2.46 -4.26
N TYR A 54 5.39 -1.75 -3.26
CA TYR A 54 5.20 -0.31 -3.11
C TYR A 54 6.45 0.43 -3.57
N VAL A 55 6.26 1.37 -4.48
CA VAL A 55 7.34 2.13 -5.11
C VAL A 55 7.15 3.62 -4.87
N ASP A 56 8.18 4.27 -4.33
CA ASP A 56 8.25 5.72 -4.10
C ASP A 56 9.55 6.24 -4.70
N PRO A 57 9.64 6.37 -6.03
CA PRO A 57 10.87 6.76 -6.71
C PRO A 57 11.16 8.25 -6.51
N PRO A 58 12.39 8.72 -6.75
CA PRO A 58 12.65 10.14 -6.89
C PRO A 58 11.64 10.74 -7.89
N TYR A 59 10.99 11.83 -7.53
CA TYR A 59 9.95 12.41 -8.41
C TYR A 59 10.56 12.95 -9.71
N MET A 60 9.78 12.95 -10.79
CA MET A 60 10.18 13.45 -12.10
C MET A 60 10.80 14.85 -12.00
N PRO A 61 11.95 15.11 -12.65
CA PRO A 61 12.64 16.42 -12.60
C PRO A 61 11.72 17.60 -12.98
N GLU A 62 10.89 17.45 -13.99
CA GLU A 62 9.93 18.46 -14.47
C GLU A 62 8.86 18.83 -13.43
N THR A 63 8.53 17.93 -12.52
CA THR A 63 7.51 18.14 -11.48
C THR A 63 8.07 18.80 -10.22
N ARG A 64 9.38 18.99 -10.12
CA ARG A 64 10.07 19.52 -8.93
C ARG A 64 10.35 21.01 -9.05
N ARG A 65 10.45 21.68 -7.91
CA ARG A 65 10.92 23.08 -7.85
C ARG A 65 12.45 23.21 -7.91
N ARG A 66 13.20 22.15 -7.56
CA ARG A 66 14.66 22.10 -7.56
C ARG A 66 15.15 20.97 -8.44
N ALA A 67 16.13 21.25 -9.28
CA ALA A 67 16.64 20.31 -10.26
C ALA A 67 17.29 19.07 -9.63
N LYS A 68 18.03 19.23 -8.51
CA LYS A 68 18.72 18.11 -7.84
C LYS A 68 18.30 18.04 -6.37
N VAL A 69 17.60 16.97 -6.01
CA VAL A 69 17.08 16.74 -4.65
C VAL A 69 17.65 15.45 -4.05
N TYR A 70 17.89 14.43 -4.86
CA TYR A 70 18.33 13.11 -4.42
C TYR A 70 19.78 12.86 -4.83
N ARG A 71 20.48 11.98 -4.09
CA ARG A 71 21.84 11.52 -4.45
C ARG A 71 21.83 10.61 -5.68
N CYS A 72 20.88 9.68 -5.70
CA CYS A 72 20.59 8.79 -6.81
C CYS A 72 19.32 9.29 -7.48
N ASP A 73 19.45 10.27 -8.37
CA ASP A 73 18.32 10.88 -9.04
C ASP A 73 17.96 10.08 -10.31
N TYR A 74 16.69 10.14 -10.71
CA TYR A 74 16.17 9.46 -11.89
C TYR A 74 16.01 10.44 -13.05
N THR A 75 16.43 9.98 -14.23
CA THR A 75 16.11 10.60 -15.51
C THR A 75 14.71 10.14 -15.97
N GLU A 76 14.18 10.75 -17.03
CA GLU A 76 12.92 10.30 -17.65
C GLU A 76 13.03 8.86 -18.16
N ASP A 77 14.19 8.49 -18.72
CA ASP A 77 14.46 7.12 -19.19
C ASP A 77 14.48 6.12 -18.03
N ASP A 78 15.05 6.48 -16.88
CA ASP A 78 15.02 5.63 -15.68
C ASP A 78 13.58 5.40 -15.19
N HIS A 79 12.75 6.45 -15.19
CA HIS A 79 11.33 6.33 -14.90
C HIS A 79 10.61 5.43 -15.91
N ALA A 80 10.88 5.58 -17.21
CA ALA A 80 10.29 4.74 -18.24
C ALA A 80 10.71 3.26 -18.07
N HIS A 81 11.98 2.98 -17.76
CA HIS A 81 12.46 1.64 -17.46
C HIS A 81 11.80 1.03 -16.23
N LEU A 82 11.69 1.81 -15.15
CA LEU A 82 11.00 1.37 -13.93
C LEU A 82 9.52 1.04 -14.22
N LEU A 83 8.79 1.95 -14.85
CA LEU A 83 7.37 1.76 -15.15
C LEU A 83 7.13 0.55 -16.07
N ASN A 84 7.94 0.38 -17.12
CA ASN A 84 7.88 -0.79 -17.98
C ASN A 84 8.17 -2.10 -17.24
N CYS A 85 9.04 -2.09 -16.23
CA CYS A 85 9.24 -3.24 -15.35
C CYS A 85 7.99 -3.50 -14.49
N LEU A 86 7.44 -2.46 -13.85
CA LEU A 86 6.32 -2.60 -12.92
C LEU A 86 5.05 -3.15 -13.59
N VAL A 87 4.76 -2.75 -14.84
CA VAL A 87 3.56 -3.23 -15.55
C VAL A 87 3.63 -4.71 -15.94
N THR A 88 4.81 -5.32 -15.87
CA THR A 88 4.99 -6.76 -16.18
C THR A 88 4.99 -7.65 -14.94
N LEU A 89 4.97 -7.08 -13.74
CA LEU A 89 5.02 -7.87 -12.51
C LEU A 89 3.73 -8.64 -12.28
N PRO A 90 3.81 -9.92 -11.89
CA PRO A 90 2.63 -10.78 -11.66
C PRO A 90 2.06 -10.64 -10.24
N CYS A 91 2.10 -9.45 -9.66
CA CYS A 91 1.66 -9.17 -8.29
C CYS A 91 0.96 -7.82 -8.19
N ASN A 92 0.49 -7.47 -6.98
CA ASN A 92 -0.07 -6.16 -6.73
C ASN A 92 1.04 -5.09 -6.67
N VAL A 93 0.85 -4.01 -7.41
CA VAL A 93 1.82 -2.90 -7.47
C VAL A 93 1.12 -1.58 -7.14
N MET A 94 1.78 -0.77 -6.32
CA MET A 94 1.39 0.58 -5.99
C MET A 94 2.59 1.50 -6.19
N ILE A 95 2.42 2.61 -6.90
CA ILE A 95 3.46 3.62 -7.07
C ILE A 95 2.92 5.00 -6.72
N SER A 96 3.69 5.77 -5.93
CA SER A 96 3.41 7.17 -5.59
C SER A 96 4.26 8.13 -6.41
N GLY A 97 3.74 9.34 -6.61
CA GLY A 97 4.47 10.40 -7.31
C GLY A 97 3.59 11.60 -7.65
N TYR A 98 4.14 12.53 -8.42
CA TYR A 98 3.36 13.59 -9.04
C TYR A 98 2.86 13.18 -10.42
N GLY A 99 1.69 13.69 -10.81
CA GLY A 99 1.16 13.44 -12.15
C GLY A 99 2.10 13.94 -13.24
N SER A 100 2.39 13.07 -14.22
CA SER A 100 3.16 13.41 -15.42
C SER A 100 2.55 12.70 -16.63
N GLU A 101 2.87 13.18 -17.84
CA GLU A 101 2.40 12.55 -19.08
C GLU A 101 2.93 11.13 -19.24
N LEU A 102 4.21 10.91 -18.88
CA LEU A 102 4.84 9.59 -18.92
C LEU A 102 4.08 8.56 -18.08
N TYR A 103 3.77 8.91 -16.82
CA TYR A 103 3.04 8.03 -15.90
C TYR A 103 1.61 7.79 -16.38
N ASN A 104 0.89 8.83 -16.81
CA ASN A 104 -0.47 8.70 -17.33
C ASN A 104 -0.53 7.82 -18.58
N ARG A 105 0.50 7.86 -19.43
CA ARG A 105 0.59 7.03 -20.64
C ARG A 105 0.92 5.57 -20.32
N LEU A 106 1.95 5.31 -19.52
CA LEU A 106 2.42 3.95 -19.25
C LEU A 106 1.54 3.19 -18.25
N LEU A 107 0.84 3.92 -17.36
CA LEU A 107 -0.06 3.36 -16.36
C LEU A 107 -1.54 3.62 -16.69
N ALA A 108 -1.89 3.80 -17.98
CA ALA A 108 -3.24 4.18 -18.42
C ALA A 108 -4.35 3.22 -17.95
N GLY A 109 -4.04 1.93 -17.77
CA GLY A 109 -4.99 0.93 -17.26
C GLY A 109 -5.02 0.80 -15.74
N TRP A 110 -4.22 1.57 -15.01
CA TRP A 110 -4.13 1.48 -13.55
C TRP A 110 -5.14 2.40 -12.87
N ARG A 111 -5.64 1.95 -11.74
CA ARG A 111 -6.46 2.79 -10.88
C ARG A 111 -5.62 3.95 -10.33
N LYS A 112 -6.14 5.18 -10.48
CA LYS A 112 -5.46 6.41 -10.08
C LYS A 112 -6.24 7.09 -8.96
N VAL A 113 -5.55 7.48 -7.88
CA VAL A 113 -6.10 8.26 -6.77
C VAL A 113 -5.21 9.46 -6.51
N SER A 114 -5.79 10.66 -6.56
CA SER A 114 -5.10 11.91 -6.23
C SER A 114 -5.53 12.41 -4.85
N PHE A 115 -4.60 13.01 -4.11
CA PHE A 115 -4.89 13.60 -2.81
C PHE A 115 -3.94 14.77 -2.51
N PRO A 116 -4.40 15.78 -1.72
CA PRO A 116 -3.54 16.87 -1.32
C PRO A 116 -2.54 16.40 -0.25
N ALA A 117 -1.25 16.53 -0.52
CA ALA A 117 -0.17 16.26 0.41
C ALA A 117 0.52 17.56 0.86
N LYS A 118 0.73 17.70 2.18
CA LYS A 118 1.46 18.83 2.74
C LYS A 118 2.95 18.62 2.56
N THR A 119 3.60 19.52 1.83
CA THR A 119 5.06 19.64 1.82
C THR A 119 5.50 20.69 2.84
N HIS A 120 6.80 20.80 3.12
CA HIS A 120 7.32 21.85 4.02
C HIS A 120 7.00 23.29 3.56
N ALA A 121 6.68 23.50 2.30
CA ALA A 121 6.47 24.83 1.71
C ALA A 121 5.07 25.07 1.16
N ASP A 122 4.27 24.02 0.92
CA ASP A 122 3.00 24.13 0.21
C ASP A 122 2.16 22.85 0.30
N VAL A 123 0.93 22.91 -0.23
CA VAL A 123 0.10 21.73 -0.49
C VAL A 123 0.25 21.35 -1.96
N ARG A 124 0.62 20.12 -2.25
CA ARG A 124 0.72 19.59 -3.61
C ARG A 124 -0.22 18.42 -3.79
N GLU A 125 -0.68 18.22 -5.00
CA GLU A 125 -1.43 17.03 -5.36
C GLU A 125 -0.47 15.88 -5.61
N GLU A 126 -0.50 14.88 -4.74
CA GLU A 126 0.15 13.60 -4.94
C GLU A 126 -0.80 12.60 -5.58
N VAL A 127 -0.24 11.68 -6.33
CA VAL A 127 -0.98 10.66 -7.06
C VAL A 127 -0.42 9.29 -6.69
N VAL A 128 -1.34 8.35 -6.49
CA VAL A 128 -1.01 6.93 -6.34
C VAL A 128 -1.68 6.17 -7.48
N TRP A 129 -0.91 5.37 -8.20
CA TRP A 129 -1.39 4.42 -9.21
C TRP A 129 -1.29 3.00 -8.65
N MET A 130 -2.30 2.19 -8.93
CA MET A 130 -2.41 0.81 -8.47
C MET A 130 -2.91 -0.07 -9.63
N ASN A 131 -2.31 -1.25 -9.83
CA ASN A 131 -2.76 -2.22 -10.83
C ASN A 131 -3.88 -3.13 -10.32
N TYR A 132 -4.44 -2.85 -9.15
CA TYR A 132 -5.48 -3.66 -8.50
C TYR A 132 -6.66 -2.80 -8.03
N GLU A 133 -7.82 -3.43 -7.89
CA GLU A 133 -9.03 -2.80 -7.38
C GLU A 133 -9.03 -2.73 -5.84
N PRO A 134 -9.82 -1.81 -5.26
CA PRO A 134 -9.99 -1.75 -3.80
C PRO A 134 -10.50 -3.08 -3.26
N THR A 135 -9.86 -3.56 -2.21
CA THR A 135 -10.36 -4.75 -1.51
C THR A 135 -11.67 -4.47 -0.77
N SER A 136 -12.61 -5.41 -0.86
CA SER A 136 -13.83 -5.40 -0.03
C SER A 136 -13.54 -5.76 1.44
N ARG A 137 -12.38 -6.37 1.72
CA ARG A 137 -11.96 -6.80 3.05
C ARG A 137 -10.65 -6.12 3.45
N LEU A 138 -10.69 -5.26 4.45
CA LEU A 138 -9.49 -4.60 4.95
C LEU A 138 -8.62 -5.58 5.75
N HIS A 139 -7.33 -5.52 5.51
CA HIS A 139 -6.32 -6.24 6.31
C HIS A 139 -6.35 -5.82 7.79
N ASP A 140 -6.61 -4.56 8.06
CA ASP A 140 -6.72 -3.99 9.41
C ASP A 140 -8.01 -3.20 9.56
N SER A 141 -8.95 -3.72 10.37
CA SER A 141 -10.26 -3.11 10.63
C SER A 141 -10.19 -1.72 11.28
N ARG A 142 -9.03 -1.33 11.84
CA ARG A 142 -8.83 0.02 12.40
C ARG A 142 -8.91 1.13 11.34
N TYR A 143 -8.74 0.78 10.08
CA TYR A 143 -8.83 1.71 8.95
C TYR A 143 -10.19 1.71 8.27
N LEU A 144 -11.20 1.06 8.83
CA LEU A 144 -12.57 1.07 8.31
C LEU A 144 -13.19 2.46 8.46
N GLY A 145 -13.37 3.17 7.34
CA GLY A 145 -13.87 4.55 7.24
C GLY A 145 -12.85 5.48 6.57
N GLU A 146 -13.34 6.42 5.77
CA GLU A 146 -12.51 7.33 4.97
C GLU A 146 -11.83 8.40 5.83
N THR A 147 -12.56 9.05 6.71
CA THR A 147 -12.05 10.10 7.59
C THR A 147 -11.80 9.59 9.02
N PHE A 148 -11.06 10.38 9.80
CA PHE A 148 -10.89 10.09 11.23
C PHE A 148 -12.23 10.03 11.98
N ARG A 149 -13.17 10.93 11.65
CA ARG A 149 -14.50 10.96 12.27
C ARG A 149 -15.33 9.71 11.90
N ASP A 150 -15.27 9.30 10.65
CA ASP A 150 -15.94 8.07 10.18
C ASP A 150 -15.39 6.86 10.92
N ARG A 151 -14.08 6.73 11.01
CA ARG A 151 -13.44 5.64 11.76
C ARG A 151 -13.90 5.59 13.21
N GLN A 152 -13.91 6.74 13.90
CA GLN A 152 -14.41 6.79 15.27
C GLN A 152 -15.90 6.43 15.39
N THR A 153 -16.72 6.91 14.45
CA THR A 153 -18.15 6.61 14.44
C THR A 153 -18.41 5.12 14.21
N ILE A 154 -17.69 4.52 13.26
CA ILE A 154 -17.78 3.08 12.98
C ILE A 154 -17.32 2.27 14.20
N GLN A 155 -16.19 2.62 14.81
CA GLN A 155 -15.69 1.94 16.00
C GLN A 155 -16.69 1.98 17.16
N ARG A 156 -17.28 3.15 17.44
CA ARG A 156 -18.32 3.28 18.49
C ARG A 156 -19.57 2.46 18.18
N ARG A 157 -20.00 2.43 16.92
CA ARG A 157 -21.14 1.61 16.48
C ARG A 157 -20.85 0.12 16.64
N GLN A 158 -19.67 -0.34 16.23
CA GLN A 158 -19.25 -1.73 16.39
C GLN A 158 -19.11 -2.13 17.85
N ALA A 159 -18.54 -1.27 18.70
CA ALA A 159 -18.42 -1.53 20.14
C ALA A 159 -19.80 -1.71 20.80
N ARG A 160 -20.77 -0.84 20.49
CA ARG A 160 -22.14 -0.97 20.98
C ARG A 160 -22.82 -2.26 20.50
N LEU A 161 -22.63 -2.62 19.22
CA LEU A 161 -23.18 -3.86 18.68
C LEU A 161 -22.59 -5.09 19.37
N ARG A 162 -21.26 -5.13 19.54
CA ARG A 162 -20.58 -6.21 20.28
C ARG A 162 -21.10 -6.33 21.71
N SER A 163 -21.21 -5.22 22.43
CA SER A 163 -21.76 -5.22 23.80
C SER A 163 -23.20 -5.77 23.86
N ARG A 164 -24.04 -5.47 22.85
CA ARG A 164 -25.40 -6.06 22.79
C ARG A 164 -25.33 -7.56 22.53
N ILE A 165 -24.48 -8.02 21.63
CA ILE A 165 -24.31 -9.46 21.36
C ILE A 165 -23.76 -10.19 22.59
N ASP A 166 -22.81 -9.57 23.31
CA ASP A 166 -22.24 -10.13 24.52
C ASP A 166 -23.29 -10.26 25.66
N SER A 167 -24.30 -9.38 25.66
CA SER A 167 -25.40 -9.42 26.64
C SER A 167 -26.53 -10.41 26.29
N MET A 168 -26.54 -10.99 25.10
CA MET A 168 -27.48 -12.03 24.69
C MET A 168 -27.22 -13.35 25.44
N ASN A 169 -28.29 -14.13 25.69
CA ASN A 169 -28.07 -15.50 26.13
C ASN A 169 -27.45 -16.37 25.03
N GLU A 170 -26.99 -17.56 25.39
CA GLU A 170 -26.26 -18.43 24.48
C GLU A 170 -27.09 -18.87 23.26
N LEU A 171 -28.37 -19.17 23.44
CA LEU A 171 -29.25 -19.61 22.35
C LEU A 171 -29.55 -18.47 21.36
N GLU A 172 -29.86 -17.27 21.85
CA GLU A 172 -30.07 -16.10 21.02
C GLU A 172 -28.81 -15.76 20.20
N ARG A 173 -27.64 -15.87 20.81
CA ARG A 173 -26.35 -15.62 20.13
C ARG A 173 -26.06 -16.65 19.06
N HIS A 174 -26.39 -17.91 19.32
CA HIS A 174 -26.25 -19.01 18.36
C HIS A 174 -27.14 -18.78 17.13
N GLU A 175 -28.40 -18.46 17.34
CA GLU A 175 -29.37 -18.16 16.28
C GLU A 175 -28.94 -16.97 15.44
N LEU A 176 -28.47 -15.88 16.06
CA LEU A 176 -27.93 -14.71 15.36
C LEU A 176 -26.72 -15.06 14.52
N LEU A 177 -25.79 -15.89 15.02
CA LEU A 177 -24.63 -16.33 14.26
C LEU A 177 -25.04 -17.17 13.04
N GLN A 178 -25.99 -18.09 13.20
CA GLN A 178 -26.53 -18.88 12.11
C GLN A 178 -27.15 -17.98 11.04
N TRP A 179 -28.03 -17.05 11.45
CA TRP A 179 -28.63 -16.08 10.53
C TRP A 179 -27.58 -15.24 9.78
N MET A 180 -26.53 -14.78 10.45
CA MET A 180 -25.45 -14.04 9.82
C MET A 180 -24.68 -14.88 8.81
N GLN A 181 -24.42 -16.16 9.10
CA GLN A 181 -23.76 -17.08 8.17
C GLN A 181 -24.62 -17.34 6.93
N GLU A 182 -25.94 -17.53 7.09
CA GLU A 182 -26.86 -17.77 5.98
C GLU A 182 -27.03 -16.55 5.07
N ASN A 183 -27.03 -15.34 5.63
CA ASN A 183 -27.30 -14.11 4.86
C ASN A 183 -26.06 -13.36 4.38
N TYR A 184 -24.91 -13.50 5.08
CA TYR A 184 -23.70 -12.73 4.81
C TYR A 184 -22.43 -13.59 4.82
N GLY A 185 -22.55 -14.89 5.11
CA GLY A 185 -21.40 -15.80 5.00
C GLY A 185 -20.95 -15.86 3.55
N THR A 186 -19.76 -15.40 3.27
CA THR A 186 -19.10 -15.69 2.00
C THR A 186 -18.87 -17.21 1.98
N ALA A 187 -19.17 -17.85 0.87
CA ALA A 187 -18.75 -19.23 0.62
C ALA A 187 -17.27 -19.38 1.04
N PRO A 188 -16.87 -20.49 1.67
CA PRO A 188 -15.48 -20.68 2.06
C PRO A 188 -14.62 -20.47 0.83
N LEU A 189 -13.66 -19.55 0.91
CA LEU A 189 -12.60 -19.45 -0.09
C LEU A 189 -12.02 -20.85 -0.18
N CYS A 190 -12.12 -21.47 -1.35
CA CYS A 190 -11.42 -22.71 -1.64
C CYS A 190 -9.97 -22.50 -1.23
N GLN A 191 -9.54 -23.26 -0.23
CA GLN A 191 -8.13 -23.42 0.07
C GLN A 191 -7.60 -24.35 -1.01
N ASP A 192 -7.02 -23.77 -2.07
CA ASP A 192 -6.14 -24.47 -2.99
C ASP A 192 -4.69 -24.18 -2.58
#